data_a956b2ad195225116de647dae944d6ef
#
_entry.id   a956b2ad195225116de647dae944d6ef
#
_cell.length_a   1.000
_cell.length_b   1.000
_cell.length_c   1.000
_cell.angle_alpha   90.00
_cell.angle_beta   90.00
_cell.angle_gamma   90.00
#
_symmetry.space_group_name_H-M   'P 1'
#
loop_
_entity.id
_entity.type
_entity.pdbx_description
1 polymer ?
#
loop_
_entity_poly.entity_id
_entity_poly.type
_entity_poly.pdbx_seq_one_letter_code
_entity_poly.pdbx_strand_id
1 'polypeptide(L)'
;MTELRQLLQRLSPNLRYALLGELQGLNGQAPSEVAKVSDADLLTALRSAIGDAGRQRRRVVVTGLGAVTPVGNTAVDTWDALVAGKSGIARVTQFDITPYASQMGGEVKNFDPSNRIPRKEARRMARCSQLAVIAAYDAAEDSGLDIESLDKTRVGVVMGTGLGGMDLYNNIIAESVRSGENRVKSRPLEAINGLPNMPAFHISQTFGARGPLNTIVTACAAGTQAIGTASEEIRRGSVDVMFAGGVEGLIVDVFYASFEAMRAVSTSNDDPAKASRPFDAKRDGFVIGEGAGVFVLESLEHAIGRGARIYAEVLGWGQSADAYHIAAPDPQATGAAAAMRAALADANISPDAIEYINAHAAGTPLGDAHETKAIKDVFGPRAYQIPISSTKSMVGHLFGGAGAVEAMACVRTVYTDTIHPTINLEYPDPECDLDYVPNVARKAEVNAALSNSFGLGGQNATLIVGKFRE
;
A
#
# COMPACT_ATOMS: atom_id res chain seq x y z
N MET A 1 -32.85 24.36 -16.55
CA MET A 1 -33.04 24.66 -15.11
C MET A 1 -34.50 25.00 -14.77
N THR A 2 -35.19 25.84 -15.56
CA THR A 2 -36.60 26.23 -15.32
C THR A 2 -37.57 25.05 -15.52
N GLU A 3 -37.38 24.24 -16.56
CA GLU A 3 -38.17 23.03 -16.85
C GLU A 3 -38.03 21.94 -15.78
N LEU A 4 -36.80 21.70 -15.28
CA LEU A 4 -36.54 20.73 -14.22
C LEU A 4 -37.26 21.13 -12.90
N ARG A 5 -37.23 22.41 -12.55
CA ARG A 5 -38.01 22.93 -11.38
C ARG A 5 -39.50 22.73 -11.56
N GLN A 6 -40.05 22.97 -12.76
CA GLN A 6 -41.47 22.74 -13.04
C GLN A 6 -41.84 21.25 -12.98
N LEU A 7 -40.96 20.34 -13.42
CA LEU A 7 -41.14 18.91 -13.33
C LEU A 7 -41.17 18.46 -11.85
N LEU A 8 -40.19 18.90 -11.05
CA LEU A 8 -40.10 18.55 -9.62
C LEU A 8 -41.33 19.05 -8.84
N GLN A 9 -41.88 20.23 -9.19
CA GLN A 9 -43.11 20.76 -8.53
C GLN A 9 -44.37 19.92 -8.84
N ARG A 10 -44.35 19.11 -9.90
CA ARG A 10 -45.48 18.21 -10.28
C ARG A 10 -45.39 16.84 -9.62
N LEU A 11 -44.29 16.49 -8.95
CA LEU A 11 -44.15 15.22 -8.26
C LEU A 11 -44.96 15.24 -6.94
N SER A 12 -45.64 14.13 -6.64
CA SER A 12 -46.29 13.95 -5.34
C SER A 12 -45.22 13.86 -4.22
N PRO A 13 -45.58 14.19 -2.96
CA PRO A 13 -44.64 14.10 -1.84
C PRO A 13 -43.99 12.74 -1.68
N ASN A 14 -44.73 11.67 -1.91
CA ASN A 14 -44.22 10.29 -1.84
C ASN A 14 -43.16 9.99 -2.95
N LEU A 15 -43.37 10.50 -4.16
CA LEU A 15 -42.43 10.35 -5.27
C LEU A 15 -41.13 11.18 -5.05
N ARG A 16 -41.27 12.36 -4.44
CA ARG A 16 -40.13 13.20 -4.03
C ARG A 16 -39.27 12.50 -2.99
N TYR A 17 -39.90 11.87 -1.99
CA TYR A 17 -39.20 11.13 -0.95
C TYR A 17 -38.52 9.87 -1.47
N ALA A 18 -39.20 9.10 -2.32
CA ALA A 18 -38.64 7.93 -2.97
C ALA A 18 -37.41 8.29 -3.83
N LEU A 19 -37.51 9.38 -4.60
CA LEU A 19 -36.42 9.87 -5.44
C LEU A 19 -35.20 10.33 -4.59
N LEU A 20 -35.46 10.99 -3.48
CA LEU A 20 -34.42 11.40 -2.54
C LEU A 20 -33.77 10.18 -1.86
N GLY A 21 -34.58 9.20 -1.48
CA GLY A 21 -34.12 7.94 -0.90
C GLY A 21 -33.21 7.13 -1.83
N GLU A 22 -33.57 7.04 -3.12
CA GLU A 22 -32.72 6.40 -4.14
C GLU A 22 -31.42 7.19 -4.38
N LEU A 23 -31.50 8.52 -4.50
CA LEU A 23 -30.36 9.38 -4.74
C LEU A 23 -29.34 9.44 -3.58
N GLN A 24 -29.79 9.22 -2.35
CA GLN A 24 -28.95 9.26 -1.14
C GLN A 24 -28.64 7.87 -0.57
N GLY A 25 -29.08 6.79 -1.21
CA GLY A 25 -28.88 5.41 -0.72
C GLY A 25 -29.64 5.09 0.58
N LEU A 26 -30.70 5.85 0.91
CA LEU A 26 -31.46 5.76 2.16
C LEU A 26 -32.66 4.78 2.07
N ASN A 27 -32.54 3.71 1.30
CA ASN A 27 -33.59 2.74 1.14
C ASN A 27 -33.88 2.01 2.47
N GLY A 28 -35.01 2.41 3.13
CA GLY A 28 -35.55 1.68 4.28
C GLY A 28 -35.99 2.51 5.49
N GLN A 29 -36.01 3.84 5.45
CA GLN A 29 -36.51 4.64 6.54
C GLN A 29 -38.01 5.02 6.39
N ALA A 30 -38.72 5.14 7.53
CA ALA A 30 -40.18 5.20 7.61
C ALA A 30 -40.83 6.50 7.08
N PRO A 31 -42.09 6.46 6.61
CA PRO A 31 -42.77 7.54 5.86
C PRO A 31 -43.12 8.81 6.64
N SER A 32 -42.77 8.95 7.92
CA SER A 32 -43.27 10.08 8.76
C SER A 32 -42.62 11.44 8.47
N GLU A 33 -41.60 11.54 7.62
CA GLU A 33 -40.94 12.80 7.25
C GLU A 33 -41.14 13.26 5.79
N VAL A 34 -41.99 12.58 5.05
CA VAL A 34 -42.26 12.82 3.61
C VAL A 34 -42.69 14.26 3.29
N ALA A 35 -43.29 14.96 4.26
CA ALA A 35 -43.81 16.32 4.05
C ALA A 35 -42.73 17.43 4.06
N LYS A 36 -41.46 17.11 4.33
CA LYS A 36 -40.41 18.14 4.58
C LYS A 36 -39.34 18.22 3.47
N VAL A 37 -39.40 17.41 2.42
CA VAL A 37 -38.40 17.45 1.34
C VAL A 37 -38.62 18.68 0.47
N SER A 38 -37.71 19.64 0.53
CA SER A 38 -37.78 20.85 -0.28
C SER A 38 -37.29 20.62 -1.72
N ASP A 39 -37.78 21.46 -2.66
CA ASP A 39 -37.28 21.48 -4.02
C ASP A 39 -35.74 21.75 -4.09
N ALA A 40 -35.22 22.46 -3.08
CA ALA A 40 -33.78 22.76 -2.97
C ALA A 40 -32.95 21.49 -2.63
N ASP A 41 -33.50 20.65 -1.72
CA ASP A 41 -32.84 19.40 -1.33
C ASP A 41 -32.81 18.40 -2.49
N LEU A 42 -33.94 18.24 -3.21
CA LEU A 42 -34.05 17.43 -4.41
C LEU A 42 -33.13 17.93 -5.54
N LEU A 43 -33.06 19.24 -5.75
CA LEU A 43 -32.16 19.83 -6.76
C LEU A 43 -30.69 19.64 -6.38
N THR A 44 -30.37 19.70 -5.09
CA THR A 44 -29.01 19.45 -4.61
C THR A 44 -28.63 17.99 -4.76
N ALA A 45 -29.51 17.06 -4.37
CA ALA A 45 -29.29 15.62 -4.55
C ALA A 45 -29.21 15.23 -6.05
N LEU A 46 -30.09 15.77 -6.90
CA LEU A 46 -30.03 15.57 -8.33
C LEU A 46 -28.77 16.16 -8.97
N ARG A 47 -28.29 17.32 -8.53
CA ARG A 47 -27.03 17.89 -8.99
C ARG A 47 -25.83 17.04 -8.58
N SER A 48 -25.84 16.51 -7.35
CA SER A 48 -24.85 15.57 -6.89
C SER A 48 -24.86 14.30 -7.73
N ALA A 49 -26.02 13.66 -7.88
CA ALA A 49 -26.19 12.43 -8.65
C ALA A 49 -25.88 12.61 -10.16
N ILE A 50 -26.27 13.73 -10.78
CA ILE A 50 -25.94 14.04 -12.17
C ILE A 50 -24.46 14.41 -12.31
N GLY A 51 -23.90 15.10 -11.31
CA GLY A 51 -22.46 15.40 -11.24
C GLY A 51 -21.63 14.12 -11.13
N ASP A 52 -22.08 13.16 -10.33
CA ASP A 52 -21.45 11.86 -10.17
C ASP A 52 -21.74 10.93 -11.37
N ALA A 53 -22.96 10.89 -11.90
CA ALA A 53 -23.32 10.09 -13.08
C ALA A 53 -22.79 10.67 -14.39
N GLY A 54 -22.53 11.99 -14.46
CA GLY A 54 -21.95 12.64 -15.65
C GLY A 54 -20.44 12.54 -15.75
N ARG A 55 -19.75 12.18 -14.66
CA ARG A 55 -18.34 11.80 -14.64
C ARG A 55 -18.26 10.28 -14.52
N GLN A 56 -18.34 9.60 -15.64
CA GLN A 56 -17.91 8.20 -15.67
C GLN A 56 -16.49 8.16 -15.06
N ARG A 57 -16.34 7.53 -13.89
CA ARG A 57 -15.03 7.39 -13.23
C ARG A 57 -14.06 6.81 -14.23
N ARG A 58 -12.96 7.50 -14.50
CA ARG A 58 -11.94 7.00 -15.42
C ARG A 58 -11.35 5.70 -14.87
N ARG A 59 -11.14 4.75 -15.74
CA ARG A 59 -10.42 3.51 -15.38
C ARG A 59 -8.95 3.83 -15.16
N VAL A 60 -8.37 3.19 -14.15
CA VAL A 60 -6.96 3.39 -13.77
C VAL A 60 -6.22 2.09 -13.96
N VAL A 61 -5.15 2.14 -14.75
CA VAL A 61 -4.36 0.97 -15.11
C VAL A 61 -2.92 1.09 -14.64
N VAL A 62 -2.30 -0.05 -14.38
CA VAL A 62 -0.88 -0.17 -14.02
C VAL A 62 -0.10 -0.48 -15.27
N THR A 63 0.79 0.43 -15.67
CA THR A 63 1.62 0.28 -16.86
C THR A 63 3.10 0.07 -16.56
N GLY A 64 3.56 0.47 -15.36
CA GLY A 64 4.94 0.27 -14.91
C GLY A 64 5.03 -0.12 -13.45
N LEU A 65 6.00 -0.97 -13.15
CA LEU A 65 6.32 -1.48 -11.83
C LEU A 65 7.80 -1.30 -11.56
N GLY A 66 8.13 -0.76 -10.39
CA GLY A 66 9.50 -0.67 -9.92
C GLY A 66 9.61 -1.09 -8.45
N ALA A 67 10.70 -1.76 -8.12
CA ALA A 67 10.94 -2.18 -6.75
C ALA A 67 12.42 -2.22 -6.39
N VAL A 68 12.70 -1.93 -5.13
CA VAL A 68 14.00 -2.16 -4.48
C VAL A 68 13.70 -2.82 -3.15
N THR A 69 14.07 -4.10 -3.01
CA THR A 69 13.70 -4.94 -1.87
C THR A 69 14.88 -5.78 -1.39
N PRO A 70 14.79 -6.44 -0.23
CA PRO A 70 15.82 -7.37 0.26
C PRO A 70 16.12 -8.55 -0.67
N VAL A 71 15.23 -8.85 -1.62
CA VAL A 71 15.34 -10.00 -2.54
C VAL A 71 15.57 -9.60 -3.99
N GLY A 72 15.53 -8.29 -4.33
CA GLY A 72 15.77 -7.80 -5.68
C GLY A 72 15.83 -6.29 -5.77
N ASN A 73 16.62 -5.75 -6.69
CA ASN A 73 16.77 -4.30 -6.91
C ASN A 73 15.96 -3.79 -8.12
N THR A 74 15.12 -4.65 -8.69
CA THR A 74 14.10 -4.33 -9.71
C THR A 74 12.81 -5.07 -9.40
N ALA A 75 11.70 -4.63 -10.01
CA ALA A 75 10.41 -5.31 -9.87
C ALA A 75 10.45 -6.75 -10.42
N VAL A 76 11.22 -6.98 -11.49
CA VAL A 76 11.39 -8.31 -12.10
C VAL A 76 12.17 -9.24 -11.16
N ASP A 77 13.36 -8.81 -10.69
CA ASP A 77 14.16 -9.60 -9.77
C ASP A 77 13.41 -9.92 -8.47
N THR A 78 12.68 -8.92 -7.95
CA THR A 78 11.85 -9.10 -6.75
C THR A 78 10.79 -10.15 -6.98
N TRP A 79 10.04 -10.08 -8.09
CA TRP A 79 9.00 -11.05 -8.40
C TRP A 79 9.56 -12.48 -8.57
N ASP A 80 10.64 -12.64 -9.31
CA ASP A 80 11.26 -13.94 -9.55
C ASP A 80 11.76 -14.56 -8.23
N ALA A 81 12.32 -13.75 -7.33
CA ALA A 81 12.72 -14.20 -6.00
C ALA A 81 11.53 -14.59 -5.12
N LEU A 82 10.41 -13.83 -5.17
CA LEU A 82 9.17 -14.14 -4.44
C LEU A 82 8.59 -15.48 -4.92
N VAL A 83 8.48 -15.69 -6.21
CA VAL A 83 7.98 -16.97 -6.77
C VAL A 83 8.91 -18.14 -6.42
N ALA A 84 10.21 -17.90 -6.37
CA ALA A 84 11.18 -18.90 -5.97
C ALA A 84 11.25 -19.17 -4.46
N GLY A 85 10.47 -18.45 -3.64
CA GLY A 85 10.45 -18.58 -2.18
C GLY A 85 11.79 -18.19 -1.53
N LYS A 86 12.53 -17.22 -2.08
CA LYS A 86 13.83 -16.79 -1.55
C LYS A 86 13.67 -15.82 -0.40
N SER A 87 14.30 -16.12 0.75
CA SER A 87 14.39 -15.16 1.86
C SER A 87 15.48 -14.13 1.59
N GLY A 88 15.13 -12.84 1.80
CA GLY A 88 16.07 -11.73 1.83
C GLY A 88 16.58 -11.40 3.23
N ILE A 89 16.09 -12.10 4.25
CA ILE A 89 16.39 -11.84 5.65
C ILE A 89 17.76 -12.44 6.02
N ALA A 90 18.58 -11.64 6.67
CA ALA A 90 19.92 -12.02 7.11
C ALA A 90 20.28 -11.24 8.39
N ARG A 91 21.47 -11.54 8.96
CA ARG A 91 22.01 -10.68 10.04
C ARG A 91 22.23 -9.26 9.53
N VAL A 92 21.82 -8.27 10.32
CA VAL A 92 21.97 -6.84 10.00
C VAL A 92 23.43 -6.46 9.93
N THR A 93 23.79 -5.65 8.92
CA THR A 93 25.16 -5.18 8.65
C THR A 93 25.29 -3.65 8.61
N GLN A 94 24.19 -2.89 8.55
CA GLN A 94 24.22 -1.43 8.44
C GLN A 94 24.71 -0.73 9.71
N PHE A 95 24.63 -1.41 10.87
CA PHE A 95 25.17 -0.93 12.16
C PHE A 95 25.55 -2.13 13.06
N ASP A 96 26.20 -1.88 14.20
CA ASP A 96 26.49 -2.96 15.16
C ASP A 96 25.22 -3.42 15.85
N ILE A 97 24.68 -4.54 15.38
CA ILE A 97 23.45 -5.16 15.87
C ILE A 97 23.68 -6.05 17.11
N THR A 98 24.92 -6.29 17.50
CA THR A 98 25.28 -7.25 18.58
C THR A 98 24.58 -6.97 19.91
N PRO A 99 24.35 -5.71 20.36
CA PRO A 99 23.68 -5.42 21.62
C PRO A 99 22.20 -5.74 21.66
N TYR A 100 21.55 -6.01 20.51
CA TYR A 100 20.11 -6.15 20.41
C TYR A 100 19.67 -7.61 20.42
N ALA A 101 18.49 -7.89 20.99
CA ALA A 101 17.93 -9.24 21.04
C ALA A 101 17.52 -9.73 19.63
N SER A 102 16.97 -8.85 18.81
CA SER A 102 16.73 -9.12 17.38
C SER A 102 17.93 -8.69 16.54
N GLN A 103 18.60 -9.63 15.90
CA GLN A 103 19.85 -9.37 15.17
C GLN A 103 19.71 -9.54 13.65
N MET A 104 18.50 -9.70 13.15
CA MET A 104 18.22 -9.94 11.73
C MET A 104 17.35 -8.84 11.14
N GLY A 105 17.44 -8.70 9.81
CA GLY A 105 16.65 -7.73 9.05
C GLY A 105 16.61 -8.06 7.55
N GLY A 106 15.63 -7.50 6.89
CA GLY A 106 15.55 -7.47 5.43
C GLY A 106 16.28 -6.23 4.89
N GLU A 107 17.61 -6.27 4.81
CA GLU A 107 18.40 -5.20 4.20
C GLU A 107 18.38 -5.31 2.67
N VAL A 108 18.28 -4.19 1.98
CA VAL A 108 18.50 -4.12 0.54
C VAL A 108 19.99 -4.33 0.25
N LYS A 109 20.29 -5.38 -0.55
CA LYS A 109 21.64 -5.82 -0.84
C LYS A 109 22.16 -5.22 -2.15
N ASN A 110 23.48 -4.96 -2.21
CA ASN A 110 24.16 -4.47 -3.42
C ASN A 110 23.51 -3.19 -4.00
N PHE A 111 23.01 -2.32 -3.14
CA PHE A 111 22.36 -1.09 -3.54
C PHE A 111 23.39 0.02 -3.82
N ASP A 112 23.49 0.43 -5.08
CA ASP A 112 24.28 1.58 -5.50
C ASP A 112 23.39 2.55 -6.29
N PRO A 113 22.98 3.69 -5.71
CA PRO A 113 22.17 4.66 -6.42
C PRO A 113 22.97 5.52 -7.40
N SER A 114 24.30 5.43 -7.44
CA SER A 114 25.17 6.36 -8.16
C SER A 114 25.08 6.28 -9.68
N ASN A 115 24.47 5.24 -10.22
CA ASN A 115 24.18 5.06 -11.64
C ASN A 115 22.98 5.92 -12.12
N ARG A 116 22.14 6.39 -11.19
CA ARG A 116 20.93 7.21 -11.47
C ARG A 116 20.92 8.54 -10.70
N ILE A 117 21.47 8.56 -9.50
CA ILE A 117 21.51 9.75 -8.64
C ILE A 117 22.95 10.22 -8.52
N PRO A 118 23.28 11.48 -8.88
CA PRO A 118 24.63 12.01 -8.73
C PRO A 118 25.13 11.81 -7.28
N ARG A 119 26.35 11.34 -7.11
CA ARG A 119 26.93 11.00 -5.78
C ARG A 119 26.82 12.11 -4.75
N LYS A 120 26.94 13.40 -5.18
CA LYS A 120 26.80 14.56 -4.30
C LYS A 120 25.38 14.73 -3.78
N GLU A 121 24.38 14.39 -4.58
CA GLU A 121 22.96 14.43 -4.23
C GLU A 121 22.59 13.23 -3.34
N ALA A 122 22.97 12.03 -3.74
CA ALA A 122 22.73 10.81 -2.98
C ALA A 122 23.21 10.93 -1.52
N ARG A 123 24.39 11.51 -1.28
CA ARG A 123 24.94 11.72 0.07
C ARG A 123 24.11 12.68 0.96
N ARG A 124 23.19 13.44 0.39
CA ARG A 124 22.30 14.37 1.11
C ARG A 124 20.92 13.80 1.32
N MET A 125 20.55 12.81 0.52
CA MET A 125 19.23 12.18 0.58
C MET A 125 19.19 11.16 1.72
N ALA A 126 18.04 11.06 2.40
CA ALA A 126 17.74 9.95 3.28
C ALA A 126 17.71 8.63 2.51
N ARG A 127 17.98 7.54 3.20
CA ARG A 127 17.96 6.19 2.62
C ARG A 127 16.66 5.90 1.89
N CYS A 128 15.51 6.20 2.55
CA CYS A 128 14.19 6.01 1.93
C CYS A 128 14.02 6.79 0.62
N SER A 129 14.54 8.03 0.55
CA SER A 129 14.46 8.82 -0.68
C SER A 129 15.29 8.23 -1.81
N GLN A 130 16.47 7.67 -1.51
CA GLN A 130 17.29 6.99 -2.51
C GLN A 130 16.58 5.74 -3.06
N LEU A 131 16.02 4.89 -2.17
CA LEU A 131 15.28 3.70 -2.54
C LEU A 131 14.06 4.04 -3.41
N ALA A 132 13.29 5.08 -3.03
CA ALA A 132 12.11 5.52 -3.77
C ALA A 132 12.45 6.02 -5.18
N VAL A 133 13.51 6.81 -5.33
CA VAL A 133 13.92 7.34 -6.66
C VAL A 133 14.41 6.22 -7.56
N ILE A 134 15.17 5.26 -7.06
CA ILE A 134 15.63 4.12 -7.86
C ILE A 134 14.45 3.24 -8.29
N ALA A 135 13.52 2.94 -7.39
CA ALA A 135 12.28 2.22 -7.73
C ALA A 135 11.42 3.01 -8.74
N ALA A 136 11.38 4.35 -8.65
CA ALA A 136 10.66 5.17 -9.62
C ALA A 136 11.30 5.15 -11.02
N TYR A 137 12.63 5.09 -11.11
CA TYR A 137 13.33 4.87 -12.39
C TYR A 137 12.96 3.51 -12.99
N ASP A 138 13.00 2.44 -12.19
CA ASP A 138 12.61 1.09 -12.63
C ASP A 138 11.16 1.10 -13.16
N ALA A 139 10.22 1.72 -12.43
CA ALA A 139 8.82 1.83 -12.86
C ALA A 139 8.64 2.63 -14.15
N ALA A 140 9.37 3.74 -14.30
CA ALA A 140 9.32 4.58 -15.48
C ALA A 140 9.84 3.85 -16.73
N GLU A 141 10.98 3.17 -16.60
CA GLU A 141 11.57 2.38 -17.68
C GLU A 141 10.69 1.18 -18.05
N ASP A 142 10.15 0.48 -17.06
CA ASP A 142 9.23 -0.65 -17.27
C ASP A 142 7.93 -0.22 -17.98
N SER A 143 7.41 0.98 -17.68
CA SER A 143 6.22 1.52 -18.34
C SER A 143 6.44 1.92 -19.79
N GLY A 144 7.67 2.14 -20.21
CA GLY A 144 8.00 2.71 -21.52
C GLY A 144 7.46 4.12 -21.72
N LEU A 145 7.21 4.87 -20.62
CA LEU A 145 6.64 6.21 -20.67
C LEU A 145 7.69 7.23 -21.14
N ASP A 146 7.41 7.93 -22.26
CA ASP A 146 8.22 9.08 -22.66
C ASP A 146 7.83 10.32 -21.85
N ILE A 147 8.42 10.42 -20.66
CA ILE A 147 8.09 11.47 -19.68
C ILE A 147 8.38 12.87 -20.26
N GLU A 148 9.39 13.01 -21.11
CA GLU A 148 9.76 14.33 -21.66
C GLU A 148 8.71 14.91 -22.62
N SER A 149 7.93 14.05 -23.28
CA SER A 149 6.84 14.45 -24.17
C SER A 149 5.56 14.85 -23.44
N LEU A 150 5.44 14.54 -22.13
CA LEU A 150 4.21 14.77 -21.37
C LEU A 150 4.05 16.22 -20.90
N ASP A 151 2.79 16.66 -20.80
CA ASP A 151 2.44 17.81 -19.97
C ASP A 151 2.73 17.49 -18.51
N LYS A 152 3.81 18.07 -17.98
CA LYS A 152 4.27 17.84 -16.61
C LYS A 152 3.21 18.20 -15.55
N THR A 153 2.25 19.06 -15.84
CA THR A 153 1.15 19.41 -14.93
C THR A 153 0.11 18.30 -14.83
N ARG A 154 0.12 17.35 -15.77
CA ARG A 154 -0.73 16.15 -15.81
C ARG A 154 -0.03 14.92 -15.24
N VAL A 155 1.18 15.07 -14.68
CA VAL A 155 1.94 14.00 -14.01
C VAL A 155 2.08 14.34 -12.54
N GLY A 156 1.60 13.48 -11.66
CA GLY A 156 1.66 13.66 -10.20
C GLY A 156 2.46 12.57 -9.49
N VAL A 157 2.65 12.75 -8.18
CA VAL A 157 3.36 11.81 -7.30
C VAL A 157 2.64 11.67 -5.96
N VAL A 158 2.39 10.43 -5.52
CA VAL A 158 1.93 10.13 -4.15
C VAL A 158 2.77 9.00 -3.58
N MET A 159 3.50 9.27 -2.50
CA MET A 159 4.30 8.26 -1.82
C MET A 159 3.83 8.04 -0.39
N GLY A 160 3.81 6.78 0.02
CA GLY A 160 3.59 6.36 1.40
C GLY A 160 4.90 6.11 2.14
N THR A 161 4.97 6.51 3.41
CA THR A 161 6.06 6.17 4.32
C THR A 161 5.56 6.15 5.76
N GLY A 162 6.18 5.38 6.63
CA GLY A 162 5.86 5.41 8.05
C GLY A 162 6.57 6.55 8.77
N LEU A 163 7.85 6.76 8.46
CA LEU A 163 8.73 7.62 9.26
C LEU A 163 9.63 8.54 8.41
N GLY A 164 9.71 8.29 7.10
CA GLY A 164 10.58 9.09 6.23
C GLY A 164 12.06 8.91 6.54
N GLY A 165 12.83 10.00 6.49
CA GLY A 165 14.28 9.99 6.62
C GLY A 165 14.80 10.08 8.06
N MET A 166 14.25 9.28 8.98
CA MET A 166 14.69 9.22 10.37
C MET A 166 16.14 8.77 10.53
N ASP A 167 16.71 8.06 9.57
CA ASP A 167 18.14 7.70 9.51
C ASP A 167 19.04 8.96 9.56
N LEU A 168 18.65 10.05 8.89
CA LEU A 168 19.39 11.30 8.94
C LEU A 168 19.35 11.94 10.34
N TYR A 169 18.18 11.98 10.98
CA TYR A 169 18.06 12.52 12.34
C TYR A 169 18.83 11.67 13.34
N ASN A 170 18.75 10.36 13.24
CA ASN A 170 19.53 9.43 14.07
C ASN A 170 21.04 9.69 13.93
N ASN A 171 21.52 9.82 12.69
CA ASN A 171 22.93 10.09 12.42
C ASN A 171 23.39 11.46 12.96
N ILE A 172 22.59 12.51 12.80
CA ILE A 172 22.89 13.86 13.34
C ILE A 172 23.05 13.79 14.86
N ILE A 173 22.12 13.13 15.55
CA ILE A 173 22.17 13.01 17.02
C ILE A 173 23.36 12.16 17.46
N ALA A 174 23.56 11.00 16.85
CA ALA A 174 24.66 10.08 17.17
C ALA A 174 26.04 10.73 16.94
N GLU A 175 26.22 11.51 15.87
CA GLU A 175 27.46 12.25 15.61
C GLU A 175 27.71 13.34 16.69
N SER A 176 26.66 14.07 17.05
CA SER A 176 26.74 15.10 18.09
C SER A 176 27.08 14.53 19.48
N VAL A 177 26.47 13.40 19.84
CA VAL A 177 26.81 12.71 21.11
C VAL A 177 28.26 12.22 21.11
N ARG A 178 28.71 11.61 20.01
CA ARG A 178 30.09 11.09 19.89
C ARG A 178 31.14 12.20 19.91
N SER A 179 30.85 13.37 19.35
CA SER A 179 31.76 14.50 19.35
C SER A 179 31.91 15.21 20.72
N GLY A 180 31.02 14.91 21.69
CA GLY A 180 30.99 15.53 23.01
C GLY A 180 30.66 17.04 22.98
N GLU A 181 30.04 17.50 21.90
CA GLU A 181 29.70 18.92 21.74
C GLU A 181 28.45 19.32 22.55
N ASN A 182 28.40 20.53 23.05
CA ASN A 182 27.29 21.04 23.85
C ASN A 182 26.03 21.38 23.01
N ARG A 183 26.08 21.19 21.69
CA ARG A 183 24.95 21.43 20.79
C ARG A 183 24.96 20.46 19.62
N VAL A 184 23.77 20.13 19.11
CA VAL A 184 23.60 19.36 17.86
C VAL A 184 24.08 20.22 16.68
N LYS A 185 24.90 19.62 15.82
CA LYS A 185 25.31 20.20 14.54
C LYS A 185 24.68 19.41 13.41
N SER A 186 24.17 20.11 12.40
CA SER A 186 23.63 19.54 11.18
C SER A 186 24.21 20.23 9.96
N ARG A 187 24.34 19.51 8.86
CA ARG A 187 24.72 20.08 7.56
C ARG A 187 23.54 20.85 6.96
N PRO A 188 23.79 21.83 6.07
CA PRO A 188 22.70 22.51 5.38
C PRO A 188 21.75 21.54 4.69
N LEU A 189 20.43 21.73 4.87
CA LEU A 189 19.33 20.94 4.30
C LEU A 189 19.20 19.49 4.83
N GLU A 190 20.08 19.04 5.72
CA GLU A 190 20.06 17.64 6.20
C GLU A 190 18.76 17.33 6.94
N ALA A 191 18.33 18.21 7.86
CA ALA A 191 17.04 18.05 8.54
C ALA A 191 15.83 18.09 7.58
N ILE A 192 15.90 18.91 6.51
CA ILE A 192 14.83 18.98 5.50
C ILE A 192 14.77 17.66 4.71
N ASN A 193 15.93 17.10 4.34
CA ASN A 193 15.98 15.81 3.63
C ASN A 193 15.50 14.63 4.49
N GLY A 194 15.40 14.78 5.81
CA GLY A 194 14.81 13.80 6.71
C GLY A 194 13.28 13.86 6.79
N LEU A 195 12.61 14.87 6.24
CA LEU A 195 11.15 14.97 6.30
C LEU A 195 10.44 13.85 5.50
N PRO A 196 9.29 13.35 5.97
CA PRO A 196 8.57 12.26 5.31
C PRO A 196 8.14 12.54 3.86
N ASN A 197 7.97 13.81 3.48
CA ASN A 197 7.57 14.19 2.11
C ASN A 197 8.73 14.19 1.10
N MET A 198 9.97 13.98 1.54
CA MET A 198 11.13 14.04 0.64
C MET A 198 11.20 12.92 -0.40
N PRO A 199 10.80 11.67 -0.15
CA PRO A 199 10.71 10.67 -1.21
C PRO A 199 9.83 11.12 -2.38
N ALA A 200 8.63 11.65 -2.11
CA ALA A 200 7.73 12.17 -3.14
C ALA A 200 8.34 13.39 -3.87
N PHE A 201 8.96 14.30 -3.12
CA PHE A 201 9.64 15.47 -3.70
C PHE A 201 10.76 15.05 -4.67
N HIS A 202 11.63 14.13 -4.26
CA HIS A 202 12.75 13.71 -5.10
C HIS A 202 12.29 13.00 -6.38
N ILE A 203 11.23 12.20 -6.34
CA ILE A 203 10.61 11.62 -7.55
C ILE A 203 10.06 12.74 -8.44
N SER A 204 9.28 13.68 -7.88
CA SER A 204 8.75 14.83 -8.62
C SER A 204 9.85 15.64 -9.29
N GLN A 205 10.94 15.93 -8.57
CA GLN A 205 12.10 16.66 -9.10
C GLN A 205 12.79 15.89 -10.23
N THR A 206 12.98 14.58 -10.03
CA THR A 206 13.69 13.70 -10.99
C THR A 206 12.97 13.66 -12.35
N PHE A 207 11.65 13.55 -12.35
CA PHE A 207 10.85 13.40 -13.57
C PHE A 207 10.17 14.70 -14.02
N GLY A 208 10.37 15.80 -13.29
CA GLY A 208 9.77 17.08 -13.57
C GLY A 208 8.25 17.09 -13.40
N ALA A 209 7.68 16.16 -12.62
CA ALA A 209 6.24 16.06 -12.36
C ALA A 209 5.74 17.29 -11.59
N ARG A 210 4.71 17.98 -12.11
CA ARG A 210 4.17 19.24 -11.58
C ARG A 210 2.67 19.17 -11.24
N GLY A 211 2.08 17.99 -11.33
CA GLY A 211 0.74 17.68 -10.85
C GLY A 211 0.69 17.58 -9.33
N PRO A 212 -0.36 16.95 -8.76
CA PRO A 212 -0.48 16.73 -7.32
C PRO A 212 0.76 16.03 -6.74
N LEU A 213 1.25 16.55 -5.61
CA LEU A 213 2.40 16.03 -4.89
C LEU A 213 1.99 15.80 -3.43
N ASN A 214 1.82 14.55 -3.04
CA ASN A 214 1.35 14.17 -1.71
C ASN A 214 2.21 13.09 -1.06
N THR A 215 2.17 13.07 0.28
CA THR A 215 2.77 12.01 1.09
C THR A 215 1.77 11.51 2.11
N ILE A 216 1.59 10.20 2.15
CA ILE A 216 0.73 9.51 3.10
C ILE A 216 1.60 8.95 4.23
N VAL A 217 1.27 9.32 5.47
CA VAL A 217 1.99 8.85 6.66
C VAL A 217 1.00 8.13 7.57
N THR A 218 0.82 6.82 7.31
CA THR A 218 -0.15 5.95 8.00
C THR A 218 0.49 4.62 8.36
N ALA A 219 1.73 4.67 8.88
CA ALA A 219 2.51 3.50 9.26
C ALA A 219 2.51 2.44 8.15
N CYS A 220 2.20 1.18 8.50
CA CYS A 220 2.27 0.05 7.55
C CYS A 220 1.21 0.12 6.42
N ALA A 221 0.16 0.92 6.56
CA ALA A 221 -0.88 1.11 5.54
C ALA A 221 -0.52 2.17 4.48
N ALA A 222 0.57 2.93 4.68
CA ALA A 222 0.89 4.12 3.90
C ALA A 222 1.05 3.84 2.40
N GLY A 223 1.75 2.76 2.01
CA GLY A 223 1.96 2.42 0.60
C GLY A 223 0.66 2.06 -0.12
N THR A 224 -0.20 1.28 0.51
CA THR A 224 -1.52 0.92 -0.04
C THR A 224 -2.42 2.14 -0.17
N GLN A 225 -2.47 3.00 0.84
CA GLN A 225 -3.25 4.24 0.79
C GLN A 225 -2.71 5.22 -0.26
N ALA A 226 -1.39 5.27 -0.47
CA ALA A 226 -0.78 6.11 -1.50
C ALA A 226 -1.23 5.69 -2.91
N ILE A 227 -1.27 4.38 -3.20
CA ILE A 227 -1.76 3.86 -4.48
C ILE A 227 -3.25 4.17 -4.65
N GLY A 228 -4.07 3.93 -3.61
CA GLY A 228 -5.49 4.27 -3.62
C GLY A 228 -5.73 5.76 -3.85
N THR A 229 -5.03 6.64 -3.11
CA THR A 229 -5.14 8.10 -3.27
C THR A 229 -4.71 8.55 -4.67
N ALA A 230 -3.63 8.01 -5.22
CA ALA A 230 -3.18 8.31 -6.57
C ALA A 230 -4.21 7.89 -7.64
N SER A 231 -4.85 6.74 -7.44
CA SER A 231 -5.90 6.28 -8.34
C SER A 231 -7.10 7.25 -8.36
N GLU A 232 -7.47 7.84 -7.23
CA GLU A 232 -8.53 8.85 -7.16
C GLU A 232 -8.18 10.15 -7.92
N GLU A 233 -6.90 10.57 -7.91
CA GLU A 233 -6.47 11.73 -8.69
C GLU A 233 -6.68 11.51 -10.21
N ILE A 234 -6.42 10.29 -10.69
CA ILE A 234 -6.66 9.91 -12.08
C ILE A 234 -8.17 9.76 -12.34
N ARG A 235 -8.91 9.05 -11.48
CA ARG A 235 -10.36 8.80 -11.61
C ARG A 235 -11.15 10.10 -11.76
N ARG A 236 -10.82 11.12 -10.98
CA ARG A 236 -11.46 12.45 -11.06
C ARG A 236 -10.94 13.35 -12.17
N GLY A 237 -9.94 12.89 -12.93
CA GLY A 237 -9.39 13.61 -14.09
C GLY A 237 -8.44 14.75 -13.75
N SER A 238 -7.91 14.82 -12.51
CA SER A 238 -6.90 15.82 -12.13
C SER A 238 -5.62 15.68 -12.93
N VAL A 239 -5.22 14.43 -13.18
CA VAL A 239 -4.01 14.05 -13.93
C VAL A 239 -4.27 12.84 -14.81
N ASP A 240 -3.32 12.51 -15.69
CA ASP A 240 -3.36 11.33 -16.54
C ASP A 240 -2.38 10.26 -16.09
N VAL A 241 -1.30 10.65 -15.41
CA VAL A 241 -0.21 9.78 -14.95
C VAL A 241 0.12 10.08 -13.49
N MET A 242 0.31 9.02 -12.69
CA MET A 242 0.78 9.12 -11.31
C MET A 242 1.94 8.16 -11.05
N PHE A 243 3.01 8.67 -10.46
CA PHE A 243 3.93 7.83 -9.70
C PHE A 243 3.33 7.61 -8.31
N ALA A 244 3.09 6.36 -7.94
CA ALA A 244 2.44 6.03 -6.68
C ALA A 244 3.12 4.83 -6.02
N GLY A 245 3.22 4.84 -4.70
CA GLY A 245 3.81 3.69 -4.02
C GLY A 245 4.18 3.97 -2.58
N GLY A 246 5.10 3.17 -2.05
CA GLY A 246 5.55 3.29 -0.68
C GLY A 246 7.02 2.96 -0.51
N VAL A 247 7.61 3.49 0.54
CA VAL A 247 9.03 3.30 0.84
C VAL A 247 9.31 3.37 2.34
N GLU A 248 10.31 2.62 2.78
CA GLU A 248 10.91 2.78 4.10
C GLU A 248 12.39 2.45 4.10
N GLY A 249 13.16 3.14 4.97
CA GLY A 249 14.59 2.90 5.18
C GLY A 249 14.90 2.91 6.67
N LEU A 250 14.43 1.90 7.42
CA LEU A 250 14.40 1.87 8.89
C LEU A 250 15.39 0.88 9.52
N ILE A 251 16.41 0.45 8.80
CA ILE A 251 17.47 -0.39 9.41
C ILE A 251 18.41 0.54 10.19
N VAL A 252 17.92 1.01 11.33
CA VAL A 252 18.66 1.88 12.26
C VAL A 252 18.43 1.44 13.71
N ASP A 253 19.43 1.66 14.56
CA ASP A 253 19.50 1.18 15.93
C ASP A 253 18.31 1.61 16.81
N VAL A 254 17.85 2.85 16.70
CA VAL A 254 16.74 3.38 17.51
C VAL A 254 15.43 2.59 17.27
N PHE A 255 15.21 2.07 16.07
CA PHE A 255 14.02 1.25 15.78
C PHE A 255 14.13 -0.15 16.32
N TYR A 256 15.31 -0.77 16.23
CA TYR A 256 15.55 -2.06 16.87
C TYR A 256 15.33 -1.96 18.38
N ALA A 257 15.90 -0.94 19.05
CA ALA A 257 15.66 -0.69 20.48
C ALA A 257 14.16 -0.51 20.80
N SER A 258 13.44 0.25 19.98
CA SER A 258 12.04 0.58 20.22
C SER A 258 11.12 -0.64 20.06
N PHE A 259 11.28 -1.41 18.98
CA PHE A 259 10.45 -2.58 18.72
C PHE A 259 10.82 -3.78 19.60
N GLU A 260 12.08 -3.89 20.02
CA GLU A 260 12.52 -4.84 21.05
C GLU A 260 11.85 -4.55 22.40
N ALA A 261 11.83 -3.28 22.83
CA ALA A 261 11.15 -2.86 24.06
C ALA A 261 9.65 -3.17 24.01
N MET A 262 9.02 -3.15 22.83
CA MET A 262 7.63 -3.55 22.61
C MET A 262 7.46 -5.07 22.53
N ARG A 263 8.52 -5.87 22.46
CA ARG A 263 8.50 -7.31 22.17
C ARG A 263 7.73 -7.65 20.89
N ALA A 264 7.89 -6.83 19.86
CA ALA A 264 7.15 -6.94 18.61
C ALA A 264 7.96 -7.62 17.50
N VAL A 265 9.29 -7.67 17.65
CA VAL A 265 10.21 -8.26 16.66
C VAL A 265 10.60 -9.67 17.04
N SER A 266 10.85 -10.50 16.02
CA SER A 266 11.36 -11.86 16.23
C SER A 266 12.77 -11.82 16.83
N THR A 267 13.06 -12.79 17.69
CA THR A 267 14.36 -13.01 18.30
C THR A 267 15.01 -14.34 17.84
N SER A 268 14.48 -14.96 16.82
CA SER A 268 14.93 -16.25 16.25
C SER A 268 16.20 -16.07 15.41
N ASN A 269 17.31 -15.68 16.05
CA ASN A 269 18.58 -15.31 15.39
C ASN A 269 19.37 -16.47 14.80
N ASP A 270 19.13 -17.74 15.21
CA ASP A 270 19.92 -18.91 14.83
C ASP A 270 19.81 -19.20 13.31
N ASP A 271 18.65 -18.96 12.74
CA ASP A 271 18.41 -19.07 11.29
C ASP A 271 17.61 -17.86 10.81
N PRO A 272 18.27 -16.72 10.49
CA PRO A 272 17.60 -15.50 10.11
C PRO A 272 16.62 -15.67 8.93
N ALA A 273 16.93 -16.56 7.99
CA ALA A 273 16.08 -16.81 6.83
C ALA A 273 14.72 -17.42 7.20
N LYS A 274 14.63 -18.05 8.40
CA LYS A 274 13.41 -18.66 8.94
C LYS A 274 12.71 -17.83 10.01
N ALA A 275 13.22 -16.66 10.35
CA ALA A 275 12.68 -15.83 11.42
C ALA A 275 11.31 -15.23 11.09
N SER A 276 11.12 -14.73 9.87
CA SER A 276 9.79 -14.27 9.40
C SER A 276 8.95 -15.46 8.98
N ARG A 277 7.93 -15.78 9.78
CA ARG A 277 7.09 -16.97 9.60
C ARG A 277 5.59 -16.68 9.81
N PRO A 278 4.99 -15.88 8.92
CA PRO A 278 3.56 -15.55 9.00
C PRO A 278 2.69 -16.81 9.08
N PHE A 279 1.64 -16.75 9.92
CA PHE A 279 0.64 -17.80 10.15
C PHE A 279 1.18 -19.11 10.80
N ASP A 280 2.49 -19.23 11.01
CA ASP A 280 3.07 -20.40 11.68
C ASP A 280 2.84 -20.34 13.20
N ALA A 281 2.59 -21.48 13.82
CA ALA A 281 2.36 -21.55 15.27
C ALA A 281 3.56 -21.10 16.11
N LYS A 282 4.79 -21.11 15.54
CA LYS A 282 6.01 -20.66 16.21
C LYS A 282 6.42 -19.23 15.86
N ARG A 283 5.51 -18.43 15.24
CA ARG A 283 5.78 -17.02 15.00
C ARG A 283 5.97 -16.26 16.31
N ASP A 284 6.98 -15.42 16.40
CA ASP A 284 7.38 -14.72 17.63
C ASP A 284 7.50 -13.19 17.45
N GLY A 285 7.13 -12.67 16.28
CA GLY A 285 7.21 -11.25 15.94
C GLY A 285 7.60 -11.03 14.48
N PHE A 286 7.55 -9.80 14.03
CA PHE A 286 7.98 -9.45 12.68
C PHE A 286 9.50 -9.27 12.59
N VAL A 287 10.02 -9.32 11.37
CA VAL A 287 11.41 -8.95 11.05
C VAL A 287 11.41 -7.59 10.38
N ILE A 288 12.21 -6.64 10.86
CA ILE A 288 12.34 -5.30 10.27
C ILE A 288 12.95 -5.42 8.87
N GLY A 289 12.38 -4.73 7.89
CA GLY A 289 12.91 -4.66 6.54
C GLY A 289 12.89 -3.22 5.99
N GLU A 290 13.65 -2.98 4.93
CA GLU A 290 13.67 -1.75 4.16
C GLU A 290 13.37 -2.02 2.70
N GLY A 291 12.89 -1.01 1.96
CA GLY A 291 12.63 -1.13 0.53
C GLY A 291 11.60 -0.16 0.02
N ALA A 292 11.37 -0.21 -1.29
CA ALA A 292 10.41 0.61 -2.00
C ALA A 292 9.66 -0.20 -3.05
N GLY A 293 8.39 0.15 -3.26
CA GLY A 293 7.61 -0.22 -4.43
C GLY A 293 7.01 1.03 -5.06
N VAL A 294 7.16 1.20 -6.37
CA VAL A 294 6.62 2.35 -7.12
C VAL A 294 5.89 1.85 -8.35
N PHE A 295 4.76 2.46 -8.63
CA PHE A 295 3.88 2.20 -9.77
C PHE A 295 3.88 3.40 -10.70
N VAL A 296 3.80 3.16 -11.99
CA VAL A 296 3.24 4.11 -12.94
C VAL A 296 1.78 3.72 -13.14
N LEU A 297 0.89 4.58 -12.63
CA LEU A 297 -0.56 4.49 -12.85
C LEU A 297 -0.95 5.46 -13.95
N GLU A 298 -1.81 5.01 -14.86
CA GLU A 298 -2.32 5.83 -15.95
C GLU A 298 -3.84 5.73 -16.05
N SER A 299 -4.46 6.79 -16.57
CA SER A 299 -5.82 6.61 -17.08
C SER A 299 -5.80 5.65 -18.26
N LEU A 300 -6.84 4.83 -18.38
CA LEU A 300 -6.93 3.85 -19.47
C LEU A 300 -6.81 4.50 -20.83
N GLU A 301 -7.44 5.68 -21.03
CA GLU A 301 -7.40 6.41 -22.29
C GLU A 301 -5.98 6.85 -22.65
N HIS A 302 -5.20 7.32 -21.67
CA HIS A 302 -3.81 7.71 -21.87
C HIS A 302 -2.95 6.49 -22.22
N ALA A 303 -3.09 5.39 -21.47
CA ALA A 303 -2.34 4.16 -21.70
C ALA A 303 -2.60 3.55 -23.08
N ILE A 304 -3.88 3.45 -23.49
CA ILE A 304 -4.27 2.95 -24.82
C ILE A 304 -3.75 3.90 -25.91
N GLY A 305 -3.90 5.23 -25.72
CA GLY A 305 -3.50 6.24 -26.70
C GLY A 305 -2.01 6.18 -27.06
N ARG A 306 -1.15 5.70 -26.15
CA ARG A 306 0.29 5.51 -26.41
C ARG A 306 0.70 4.05 -26.67
N GLY A 307 -0.26 3.10 -26.70
CA GLY A 307 0.01 1.68 -26.89
C GLY A 307 0.77 1.02 -25.74
N ALA A 308 0.50 1.44 -24.49
CA ALA A 308 1.16 0.92 -23.32
C ALA A 308 0.83 -0.55 -23.06
N ARG A 309 1.82 -1.31 -22.55
CA ARG A 309 1.52 -2.56 -21.87
C ARG A 309 0.75 -2.27 -20.60
N ILE A 310 -0.34 -2.98 -20.36
CA ILE A 310 -1.14 -2.90 -19.15
C ILE A 310 -0.96 -4.20 -18.35
N TYR A 311 -0.50 -4.08 -17.12
CA TYR A 311 -0.36 -5.23 -16.20
C TYR A 311 -1.67 -5.62 -15.54
N ALA A 312 -2.38 -4.63 -15.03
CA ALA A 312 -3.61 -4.79 -14.27
C ALA A 312 -4.40 -3.49 -14.23
N GLU A 313 -5.63 -3.56 -13.76
CA GLU A 313 -6.48 -2.42 -13.43
C GLU A 313 -6.59 -2.26 -11.91
N VAL A 314 -6.56 -1.03 -11.39
CA VAL A 314 -6.90 -0.72 -10.00
C VAL A 314 -8.43 -0.65 -9.92
N LEU A 315 -9.04 -1.71 -9.42
CA LEU A 315 -10.49 -1.84 -9.36
C LEU A 315 -11.10 -0.99 -8.25
N GLY A 316 -10.51 -1.05 -7.05
CA GLY A 316 -11.02 -0.31 -5.91
C GLY A 316 -10.06 -0.35 -4.73
N TRP A 317 -10.32 0.51 -3.75
CA TRP A 317 -9.59 0.55 -2.49
C TRP A 317 -10.50 0.97 -1.34
N GLY A 318 -10.09 0.65 -0.12
CA GLY A 318 -10.83 1.00 1.09
C GLY A 318 -9.89 1.29 2.24
N GLN A 319 -10.35 2.09 3.18
CA GLN A 319 -9.63 2.41 4.41
C GLN A 319 -10.58 2.48 5.59
N SER A 320 -10.05 2.26 6.77
CA SER A 320 -10.78 2.34 8.04
C SER A 320 -9.82 2.61 9.21
N ALA A 321 -10.38 2.78 10.39
CA ALA A 321 -9.61 2.87 11.63
C ALA A 321 -10.20 1.93 12.68
N ASP A 322 -9.32 1.29 13.48
CA ASP A 322 -9.74 0.45 14.62
C ASP A 322 -10.30 1.29 15.78
N ALA A 323 -9.77 2.50 15.98
CA ALA A 323 -10.08 3.38 17.12
C ALA A 323 -9.99 2.65 18.49
N TYR A 324 -9.02 1.74 18.63
CA TYR A 324 -8.90 0.83 19.76
C TYR A 324 -7.65 1.09 20.62
N HIS A 325 -6.45 0.90 20.06
CA HIS A 325 -5.20 1.01 20.80
C HIS A 325 -4.04 1.44 19.90
N ILE A 326 -3.01 2.11 20.45
CA ILE A 326 -1.87 2.63 19.68
C ILE A 326 -1.06 1.53 18.97
N ALA A 327 -1.01 0.32 19.50
CA ALA A 327 -0.18 -0.77 18.95
C ALA A 327 -0.93 -2.08 18.74
N ALA A 328 -1.88 -2.42 19.62
CA ALA A 328 -2.64 -3.67 19.52
C ALA A 328 -3.79 -3.52 18.52
N PRO A 329 -4.04 -4.53 17.64
CA PRO A 329 -5.21 -4.55 16.77
C PRO A 329 -6.51 -4.69 17.59
N ASP A 330 -7.64 -4.26 17.01
CA ASP A 330 -8.97 -4.50 17.58
C ASP A 330 -9.23 -6.00 17.69
N PRO A 331 -9.50 -6.54 18.91
CA PRO A 331 -9.76 -7.97 19.11
C PRO A 331 -10.93 -8.52 18.29
N GLN A 332 -11.83 -7.66 17.84
CA GLN A 332 -12.94 -8.05 16.98
C GLN A 332 -12.59 -8.01 15.49
N ALA A 333 -11.43 -7.43 15.14
CA ALA A 333 -10.94 -7.24 13.77
C ALA A 333 -11.92 -6.44 12.87
N THR A 334 -12.74 -5.59 13.49
CA THR A 334 -13.82 -4.85 12.81
C THR A 334 -13.27 -3.82 11.83
N GLY A 335 -12.17 -3.14 12.18
CA GLY A 335 -11.50 -2.19 11.31
C GLY A 335 -10.93 -2.85 10.05
N ALA A 336 -10.18 -3.95 10.20
CA ALA A 336 -9.64 -4.71 9.07
C ALA A 336 -10.76 -5.19 8.12
N ALA A 337 -11.84 -5.76 8.68
CA ALA A 337 -13.00 -6.18 7.89
C ALA A 337 -13.69 -4.99 7.19
N ALA A 338 -13.79 -3.84 7.84
CA ALA A 338 -14.38 -2.63 7.26
C ALA A 338 -13.58 -2.12 6.06
N ALA A 339 -12.24 -2.11 6.13
CA ALA A 339 -11.38 -1.73 5.00
C ALA A 339 -11.58 -2.65 3.79
N MET A 340 -11.64 -3.97 3.99
CA MET A 340 -11.92 -4.93 2.92
C MET A 340 -13.31 -4.72 2.31
N ARG A 341 -14.36 -4.52 3.12
CA ARG A 341 -15.71 -4.23 2.62
C ARG A 341 -15.78 -2.92 1.84
N ALA A 342 -15.07 -1.88 2.31
CA ALA A 342 -15.00 -0.60 1.61
C ALA A 342 -14.31 -0.74 0.24
N ALA A 343 -13.23 -1.53 0.16
CA ALA A 343 -12.54 -1.80 -1.10
C ALA A 343 -13.43 -2.58 -2.09
N LEU A 344 -14.17 -3.59 -1.63
CA LEU A 344 -15.14 -4.34 -2.45
C LEU A 344 -16.26 -3.43 -2.96
N ALA A 345 -16.78 -2.54 -2.12
CA ALA A 345 -17.79 -1.58 -2.49
C ALA A 345 -17.29 -0.56 -3.52
N ASP A 346 -16.06 -0.02 -3.34
CA ASP A 346 -15.44 0.91 -4.29
C ASP A 346 -15.15 0.24 -5.65
N ALA A 347 -14.72 -1.03 -5.63
CA ALA A 347 -14.54 -1.84 -6.83
C ALA A 347 -15.87 -2.28 -7.48
N ASN A 348 -16.99 -2.15 -6.78
CA ASN A 348 -18.31 -2.63 -7.19
C ASN A 348 -18.30 -4.11 -7.59
N ILE A 349 -17.64 -4.96 -6.80
CA ILE A 349 -17.57 -6.41 -7.01
C ILE A 349 -18.02 -7.18 -5.77
N SER A 350 -18.55 -8.40 -6.01
CA SER A 350 -18.88 -9.34 -4.93
C SER A 350 -17.61 -9.89 -4.27
N PRO A 351 -17.63 -10.24 -2.96
CA PRO A 351 -16.57 -11.00 -2.32
C PRO A 351 -16.18 -12.28 -3.07
N ASP A 352 -17.13 -12.92 -3.75
CA ASP A 352 -16.88 -14.14 -4.55
C ASP A 352 -15.94 -13.92 -5.73
N ALA A 353 -15.77 -12.69 -6.19
CA ALA A 353 -14.85 -12.34 -7.28
C ALA A 353 -13.38 -12.34 -6.88
N ILE A 354 -13.07 -12.32 -5.57
CA ILE A 354 -11.68 -12.36 -5.10
C ILE A 354 -11.14 -13.79 -5.16
N GLU A 355 -10.03 -13.96 -5.87
CA GLU A 355 -9.40 -15.24 -6.11
C GLU A 355 -8.00 -15.38 -5.48
N TYR A 356 -7.47 -14.29 -4.92
CA TYR A 356 -6.22 -14.26 -4.17
C TYR A 356 -6.20 -13.11 -3.17
N ILE A 357 -5.61 -13.35 -2.00
CA ILE A 357 -5.35 -12.31 -0.99
C ILE A 357 -3.85 -12.28 -0.66
N ASN A 358 -3.22 -11.11 -0.82
CA ASN A 358 -1.94 -10.83 -0.21
C ASN A 358 -2.20 -10.24 1.18
N ALA A 359 -1.86 -11.01 2.19
CA ALA A 359 -2.16 -10.67 3.57
C ALA A 359 -1.14 -9.68 4.15
N HIS A 360 -1.59 -8.83 5.07
CA HIS A 360 -0.70 -8.04 5.90
C HIS A 360 0.26 -8.91 6.69
N ALA A 361 -0.24 -9.93 7.34
CA ALA A 361 0.42 -10.99 8.11
C ALA A 361 1.92 -10.77 8.33
N ALA A 362 2.26 -10.09 9.41
CA ALA A 362 3.65 -9.72 9.72
C ALA A 362 4.42 -10.79 10.53
N GLY A 363 3.79 -11.91 10.87
CA GLY A 363 4.36 -12.95 11.72
C GLY A 363 4.23 -12.63 13.20
N THR A 364 3.27 -11.79 13.60
CA THR A 364 3.00 -11.52 15.00
C THR A 364 1.92 -12.48 15.56
N PRO A 365 2.04 -12.93 16.82
CA PRO A 365 1.07 -13.86 17.39
C PRO A 365 -0.38 -13.39 17.27
N LEU A 366 -0.65 -12.12 17.57
CA LEU A 366 -2.01 -11.55 17.53
C LEU A 366 -2.43 -11.12 16.13
N GLY A 367 -1.57 -10.43 15.36
CA GLY A 367 -1.92 -9.82 14.10
C GLY A 367 -2.42 -10.81 13.05
N ASP A 368 -1.71 -11.91 12.88
CA ASP A 368 -2.02 -12.91 11.87
C ASP A 368 -3.35 -13.63 12.15
N ALA A 369 -3.63 -13.95 13.44
CA ALA A 369 -4.91 -14.53 13.87
C ALA A 369 -6.07 -13.53 13.67
N HIS A 370 -5.87 -12.24 13.99
CA HIS A 370 -6.88 -11.21 13.75
C HIS A 370 -7.20 -11.00 12.28
N GLU A 371 -6.17 -11.01 11.41
CA GLU A 371 -6.40 -10.93 9.96
C GLU A 371 -7.17 -12.14 9.44
N THR A 372 -6.82 -13.36 9.91
CA THR A 372 -7.58 -14.58 9.60
C THR A 372 -9.05 -14.43 9.98
N LYS A 373 -9.35 -13.90 11.18
CA LYS A 373 -10.71 -13.62 11.64
C LYS A 373 -11.42 -12.59 10.72
N ALA A 374 -10.75 -11.49 10.37
CA ALA A 374 -11.30 -10.47 9.48
C ALA A 374 -11.65 -11.04 8.09
N ILE A 375 -10.76 -11.86 7.51
CA ILE A 375 -10.99 -12.52 6.23
C ILE A 375 -12.21 -13.44 6.31
N LYS A 376 -12.33 -14.25 7.36
CA LYS A 376 -13.51 -15.11 7.58
C LYS A 376 -14.81 -14.30 7.72
N ASP A 377 -14.76 -13.15 8.39
CA ASP A 377 -15.92 -12.28 8.59
C ASP A 377 -16.40 -11.63 7.27
N VAL A 378 -15.49 -11.29 6.36
CA VAL A 378 -15.82 -10.68 5.07
C VAL A 378 -16.26 -11.70 4.03
N PHE A 379 -15.56 -12.84 3.95
CA PHE A 379 -15.71 -13.81 2.87
C PHE A 379 -16.54 -15.04 3.27
N GLY A 380 -16.89 -15.20 4.57
CA GLY A 380 -17.66 -16.34 5.06
C GLY A 380 -17.03 -17.68 4.66
N PRO A 381 -17.82 -18.67 4.21
CA PRO A 381 -17.29 -19.98 3.79
C PRO A 381 -16.32 -19.89 2.60
N ARG A 382 -16.40 -18.86 1.77
CA ARG A 382 -15.49 -18.63 0.66
C ARG A 382 -14.04 -18.42 1.11
N ALA A 383 -13.80 -17.90 2.33
CA ALA A 383 -12.47 -17.69 2.90
C ALA A 383 -11.57 -18.93 2.81
N TYR A 384 -12.15 -20.13 2.99
CA TYR A 384 -11.42 -21.40 2.94
C TYR A 384 -11.03 -21.86 1.53
N GLN A 385 -11.49 -21.14 0.49
CA GLN A 385 -11.23 -21.45 -0.90
C GLN A 385 -10.33 -20.43 -1.58
N ILE A 386 -10.05 -19.32 -0.91
CA ILE A 386 -9.19 -18.24 -1.45
C ILE A 386 -7.76 -18.54 -1.01
N PRO A 387 -6.81 -18.73 -1.95
CA PRO A 387 -5.40 -18.80 -1.60
C PRO A 387 -4.91 -17.45 -1.05
N ILE A 388 -4.16 -17.51 0.03
CA ILE A 388 -3.61 -16.35 0.74
C ILE A 388 -2.11 -16.52 0.82
N SER A 389 -1.33 -15.43 0.69
CA SER A 389 0.09 -15.49 1.02
C SER A 389 0.59 -14.19 1.63
N SER A 390 1.70 -14.25 2.37
CA SER A 390 2.38 -13.10 2.93
C SER A 390 3.77 -12.94 2.31
N THR A 391 3.95 -11.85 1.59
CA THR A 391 5.23 -11.40 1.02
C THR A 391 6.28 -11.19 2.12
N LYS A 392 5.84 -10.79 3.32
CA LYS A 392 6.72 -10.51 4.46
C LYS A 392 7.51 -11.72 4.96
N SER A 393 7.08 -12.93 4.64
CA SER A 393 7.86 -14.13 4.92
C SER A 393 9.25 -14.11 4.28
N MET A 394 9.39 -13.39 3.14
CA MET A 394 10.62 -13.31 2.33
C MET A 394 11.37 -12.00 2.46
N VAL A 395 10.67 -10.88 2.57
CA VAL A 395 11.29 -9.54 2.58
C VAL A 395 11.34 -8.89 3.96
N GLY A 396 10.67 -9.48 4.97
CA GLY A 396 10.43 -8.83 6.24
C GLY A 396 9.34 -7.75 6.13
N HIS A 397 9.17 -6.96 7.18
CA HIS A 397 8.18 -5.89 7.23
C HIS A 397 8.80 -4.56 6.79
N LEU A 398 8.43 -4.07 5.60
CA LEU A 398 8.94 -2.82 5.03
C LEU A 398 8.12 -1.59 5.47
N PHE A 399 7.30 -1.67 6.50
CA PHE A 399 6.47 -0.59 7.05
C PHE A 399 5.72 0.19 5.94
N GLY A 400 6.04 1.49 5.76
CA GLY A 400 5.39 2.31 4.73
C GLY A 400 5.62 1.80 3.29
N GLY A 401 6.70 1.06 3.05
CA GLY A 401 6.98 0.41 1.76
C GLY A 401 6.23 -0.91 1.54
N ALA A 402 5.77 -1.57 2.62
CA ALA A 402 5.22 -2.92 2.56
C ALA A 402 4.03 -3.02 1.61
N GLY A 403 3.00 -2.19 1.80
CA GLY A 403 1.79 -2.26 0.99
C GLY A 403 2.01 -2.04 -0.51
N ALA A 404 3.04 -1.27 -0.90
CA ALA A 404 3.38 -1.10 -2.31
C ALA A 404 4.04 -2.34 -2.92
N VAL A 405 4.96 -3.00 -2.21
CA VAL A 405 5.58 -4.25 -2.66
C VAL A 405 4.55 -5.39 -2.71
N GLU A 406 3.62 -5.42 -1.77
CA GLU A 406 2.51 -6.38 -1.71
C GLU A 406 1.49 -6.16 -2.83
N ALA A 407 1.13 -4.91 -3.11
CA ALA A 407 0.31 -4.56 -4.27
C ALA A 407 0.98 -4.95 -5.60
N MET A 408 2.32 -4.75 -5.72
CA MET A 408 3.08 -5.22 -6.87
C MET A 408 2.98 -6.76 -7.01
N ALA A 409 3.08 -7.50 -5.91
CA ALA A 409 2.90 -8.95 -5.94
C ALA A 409 1.47 -9.34 -6.41
N CYS A 410 0.42 -8.61 -5.98
CA CYS A 410 -0.94 -8.81 -6.49
C CYS A 410 -1.04 -8.54 -8.01
N VAL A 411 -0.48 -7.42 -8.49
CA VAL A 411 -0.45 -7.08 -9.93
C VAL A 411 0.27 -8.18 -10.73
N ARG A 412 1.42 -8.64 -10.25
CA ARG A 412 2.17 -9.72 -10.91
C ARG A 412 1.40 -11.05 -10.87
N THR A 413 0.68 -11.32 -9.79
CA THR A 413 -0.16 -12.51 -9.65
C THR A 413 -1.28 -12.53 -10.71
N VAL A 414 -2.05 -11.44 -10.85
CA VAL A 414 -3.12 -11.38 -11.86
C VAL A 414 -2.59 -11.37 -13.30
N TYR A 415 -1.37 -10.87 -13.51
CA TYR A 415 -0.74 -10.83 -14.82
C TYR A 415 -0.15 -12.17 -15.26
N THR A 416 0.41 -12.96 -14.31
CA THR A 416 1.14 -14.20 -14.61
C THR A 416 0.42 -15.47 -14.20
N ASP A 417 -0.75 -15.37 -13.58
CA ASP A 417 -1.49 -16.50 -13.01
C ASP A 417 -0.61 -17.38 -12.09
N THR A 418 0.21 -16.70 -11.26
CA THR A 418 1.14 -17.34 -10.33
C THR A 418 1.05 -16.69 -8.98
N ILE A 419 0.83 -17.46 -7.93
CA ILE A 419 0.77 -17.01 -6.54
C ILE A 419 2.08 -17.39 -5.86
N HIS A 420 2.79 -16.41 -5.29
CA HIS A 420 4.00 -16.67 -4.51
C HIS A 420 3.66 -17.31 -3.16
N PRO A 421 4.57 -18.10 -2.56
CA PRO A 421 4.30 -18.78 -1.30
C PRO A 421 4.39 -17.84 -0.09
N THR A 422 3.84 -18.30 1.03
CA THR A 422 4.28 -17.94 2.38
C THR A 422 5.35 -18.95 2.78
N ILE A 423 6.62 -18.56 2.84
CA ILE A 423 7.68 -19.46 3.29
C ILE A 423 7.71 -19.58 4.82
N ASN A 424 8.40 -20.60 5.33
CA ASN A 424 8.57 -20.88 6.77
C ASN A 424 7.26 -21.28 7.49
N LEU A 425 6.21 -21.63 6.79
CA LEU A 425 4.98 -22.19 7.34
C LEU A 425 5.17 -23.71 7.51
N GLU A 426 5.66 -24.10 8.68
CA GLU A 426 6.04 -25.49 9.03
C GLU A 426 5.12 -26.09 10.10
N TYR A 427 4.59 -25.28 11.00
CA TYR A 427 3.77 -25.70 12.15
C TYR A 427 2.38 -25.07 12.05
N PRO A 428 1.32 -25.87 11.80
CA PRO A 428 -0.04 -25.37 11.73
C PRO A 428 -0.48 -24.67 13.02
N ASP A 429 -1.16 -23.53 12.88
CA ASP A 429 -1.80 -22.81 13.97
C ASP A 429 -3.33 -22.96 13.84
N PRO A 430 -4.05 -23.48 14.86
CA PRO A 430 -5.51 -23.60 14.80
C PRO A 430 -6.27 -22.28 14.63
N GLU A 431 -5.68 -21.15 15.02
CA GLU A 431 -6.27 -19.81 14.82
C GLU A 431 -6.04 -19.28 13.40
N CYS A 432 -5.09 -19.89 12.67
CA CYS A 432 -4.74 -19.58 11.29
C CYS A 432 -4.99 -20.82 10.42
N ASP A 433 -6.25 -21.11 10.10
CA ASP A 433 -6.70 -22.37 9.47
C ASP A 433 -7.16 -22.23 8.01
N LEU A 434 -6.75 -21.14 7.31
CA LEU A 434 -7.02 -20.91 5.90
C LEU A 434 -5.90 -21.46 4.99
N ASP A 435 -6.03 -21.32 3.67
CA ASP A 435 -5.01 -21.74 2.71
C ASP A 435 -3.96 -20.64 2.49
N TYR A 436 -2.84 -20.70 3.18
CA TYR A 436 -1.78 -19.69 3.12
C TYR A 436 -0.68 -19.96 2.09
N VAL A 437 -0.92 -20.82 1.11
CA VAL A 437 0.04 -21.20 0.04
C VAL A 437 1.42 -21.53 0.62
N PRO A 438 1.56 -22.59 1.42
CA PRO A 438 2.78 -22.85 2.18
C PRO A 438 3.96 -23.24 1.29
N ASN A 439 5.08 -22.54 1.49
CA ASN A 439 6.44 -22.84 1.03
C ASN A 439 6.69 -22.98 -0.50
N VAL A 440 5.67 -23.23 -1.31
CA VAL A 440 5.84 -23.45 -2.77
C VAL A 440 4.81 -22.59 -3.53
N ALA A 441 5.28 -21.86 -4.55
CA ALA A 441 4.43 -21.08 -5.43
C ALA A 441 3.40 -21.97 -6.14
N ARG A 442 2.23 -21.37 -6.41
CA ARG A 442 1.07 -22.08 -7.02
C ARG A 442 0.67 -21.40 -8.32
N LYS A 443 0.44 -22.20 -9.36
CA LYS A 443 -0.26 -21.75 -10.56
C LYS A 443 -1.77 -21.78 -10.32
N ALA A 444 -2.42 -20.64 -10.54
CA ALA A 444 -3.87 -20.51 -10.47
C ALA A 444 -4.29 -19.31 -11.31
N GLU A 445 -5.37 -19.44 -12.06
CA GLU A 445 -5.98 -18.29 -12.72
C GLU A 445 -6.50 -17.32 -11.67
N VAL A 446 -6.08 -16.05 -11.75
CA VAL A 446 -6.46 -15.00 -10.83
C VAL A 446 -6.91 -13.77 -11.61
N ASN A 447 -8.21 -13.48 -11.56
CA ASN A 447 -8.81 -12.33 -12.22
C ASN A 447 -8.89 -11.11 -11.31
N ALA A 448 -9.03 -11.32 -10.00
CA ALA A 448 -9.00 -10.24 -9.00
C ALA A 448 -8.23 -10.66 -7.75
N ALA A 449 -7.32 -9.81 -7.33
CA ALA A 449 -6.49 -9.97 -6.15
C ALA A 449 -6.70 -8.81 -5.17
N LEU A 450 -6.68 -9.12 -3.88
CA LEU A 450 -6.84 -8.18 -2.79
C LEU A 450 -5.55 -8.11 -1.97
N SER A 451 -5.09 -6.91 -1.64
CA SER A 451 -3.93 -6.65 -0.77
C SER A 451 -4.35 -5.92 0.48
N ASN A 452 -4.02 -6.46 1.65
CA ASN A 452 -4.30 -5.88 2.96
C ASN A 452 -3.06 -5.21 3.57
N SER A 453 -3.26 -4.08 4.23
CA SER A 453 -2.24 -3.42 5.03
C SER A 453 -2.86 -2.85 6.31
N PHE A 454 -2.38 -3.30 7.47
CA PHE A 454 -2.88 -2.90 8.79
C PHE A 454 -1.75 -2.25 9.59
N GLY A 455 -1.91 -0.97 9.92
CA GLY A 455 -0.86 -0.15 10.51
C GLY A 455 -1.01 0.04 12.01
N LEU A 456 0.12 0.24 12.69
CA LEU A 456 0.15 0.74 14.06
C LEU A 456 -0.70 2.02 14.16
N GLY A 457 -1.43 2.19 15.26
CA GLY A 457 -2.44 3.24 15.40
C GLY A 457 -3.82 2.87 14.84
N GLY A 458 -3.98 1.59 14.40
CA GLY A 458 -5.27 1.08 13.90
C GLY A 458 -5.65 1.60 12.52
N GLN A 459 -4.70 1.94 11.69
CA GLN A 459 -4.93 2.42 10.33
C GLN A 459 -4.96 1.24 9.36
N ASN A 460 -6.09 0.97 8.74
CA ASN A 460 -6.29 -0.15 7.83
C ASN A 460 -6.51 0.33 6.40
N ALA A 461 -5.93 -0.38 5.45
CA ALA A 461 -6.13 -0.17 4.02
C ALA A 461 -6.19 -1.49 3.27
N THR A 462 -7.04 -1.52 2.26
CA THR A 462 -7.18 -2.65 1.33
C THR A 462 -7.21 -2.12 -0.10
N LEU A 463 -6.47 -2.75 -1.00
CA LEU A 463 -6.44 -2.46 -2.43
C LEU A 463 -6.90 -3.69 -3.21
N ILE A 464 -7.70 -3.49 -4.25
CA ILE A 464 -8.12 -4.55 -5.18
C ILE A 464 -7.60 -4.21 -6.57
N VAL A 465 -6.88 -5.15 -7.15
CA VAL A 465 -6.42 -5.08 -8.54
C VAL A 465 -7.03 -6.23 -9.34
N GLY A 466 -7.30 -5.98 -10.61
CA GLY A 466 -7.90 -6.98 -11.48
C GLY A 466 -7.17 -7.13 -12.81
N LYS A 467 -7.39 -8.27 -13.45
CA LYS A 467 -6.88 -8.56 -14.80
C LYS A 467 -7.49 -7.56 -15.78
N PHE A 468 -6.64 -6.87 -16.53
CA PHE A 468 -7.12 -5.94 -17.53
C PHE A 468 -7.93 -6.67 -18.61
N ARG A 469 -9.09 -6.11 -18.93
CA ARG A 469 -9.96 -6.57 -20.04
C ARG A 469 -10.33 -5.35 -20.87
N GLU A 470 -10.17 -5.47 -22.18
CA GLU A 470 -10.54 -4.45 -23.16
C GLU A 470 -12.05 -4.12 -23.14
#